data_ad5720351d9874dbd97d6c32e0722c8b
#
_entry.id   ad5720351d9874dbd97d6c32e0722c8b
#
_cell.length_a   1.000
_cell.length_b   1.000
_cell.length_c   1.000
_cell.angle_alpha   90.00
_cell.angle_beta   90.00
_cell.angle_gamma   90.00
#
_symmetry.space_group_name_H-M   'P 1'
#
loop_
_entity.id
_entity.type
_entity.pdbx_description
1 polymer ?
#
loop_
_entity_poly.entity_id
_entity_poly.type
_entity_poly.pdbx_seq_one_letter_code
_entity_poly.pdbx_strand_id
1 'polypeptide(L)'
;MAALVTFRDVTLGYDRHPAVHHLNGVVEAGALLAVIGPNGAGKSTLLRGIAGVLKPLSGVIDLDGLEHRDIAYLPQSADIDRTFPISVFDFVGTGLWRSTGFFGGIGKAARGKILAALAAVGLNGFENRPIGTLSGGQMQR
;
A
#
# COMPACT_ATOMS: atom_id res chain seq x y z
N MET A 1 -0.33 25.24 6.40
CA MET A 1 -0.24 24.12 5.43
C MET A 1 -1.55 23.34 5.53
N ALA A 2 -2.03 22.74 4.44
CA ALA A 2 -3.29 21.98 4.49
C ALA A 2 -3.07 20.65 5.20
N ALA A 3 -4.01 20.25 6.06
CA ALA A 3 -4.03 18.91 6.63
C ALA A 3 -4.22 17.87 5.51
N LEU A 4 -3.58 16.73 5.62
CA LEU A 4 -3.72 15.61 4.71
C LEU A 4 -4.38 14.42 5.41
N VAL A 5 -4.00 14.19 6.68
CA VAL A 5 -4.61 13.16 7.54
C VAL A 5 -4.77 13.74 8.93
N THR A 6 -5.96 13.64 9.50
CA THR A 6 -6.27 14.07 10.86
C THR A 6 -6.73 12.88 11.70
N PHE A 7 -6.08 12.66 12.83
CA PHE A 7 -6.45 11.64 13.81
C PHE A 7 -7.25 12.27 14.95
N ARG A 8 -8.43 11.76 15.24
CA ARG A 8 -9.29 12.21 16.32
C ARG A 8 -9.60 11.04 17.24
N ASP A 9 -8.91 10.98 18.38
CA ASP A 9 -9.07 9.97 19.43
C ASP A 9 -9.01 8.53 18.92
N VAL A 10 -8.09 8.25 17.98
CA VAL A 10 -8.03 7.01 17.23
C VAL A 10 -7.44 5.88 18.07
N THR A 11 -8.18 4.79 18.20
CA THR A 11 -7.72 3.53 18.78
C THR A 11 -7.73 2.46 17.69
N LEU A 12 -6.59 1.80 17.46
CA LEU A 12 -6.43 0.74 16.45
C LEU A 12 -5.93 -0.54 17.12
N GLY A 13 -6.41 -1.68 16.65
CA GLY A 13 -6.00 -2.99 17.18
C GLY A 13 -6.66 -4.14 16.47
N TYR A 14 -6.36 -5.36 16.93
CA TYR A 14 -6.90 -6.61 16.42
C TYR A 14 -7.66 -7.33 17.53
N ASP A 15 -8.78 -7.99 17.20
CA ASP A 15 -9.59 -8.80 18.13
C ASP A 15 -9.88 -8.08 19.46
N ARG A 16 -10.19 -6.78 19.39
CA ARG A 16 -10.41 -5.90 20.55
C ARG A 16 -9.19 -5.69 21.45
N HIS A 17 -7.99 -6.06 20.98
CA HIS A 17 -6.74 -5.74 21.66
C HIS A 17 -6.12 -4.51 21.00
N PRO A 18 -6.19 -3.35 21.67
CA PRO A 18 -5.61 -2.11 21.11
C PRO A 18 -4.10 -2.19 21.05
N ALA A 19 -3.53 -1.73 19.93
CA ALA A 19 -2.09 -1.54 19.73
C ALA A 19 -1.70 -0.06 19.60
N VAL A 20 -2.67 0.77 19.23
CA VAL A 20 -2.57 2.23 19.24
C VAL A 20 -3.75 2.75 20.04
N HIS A 21 -3.50 3.65 20.99
CA HIS A 21 -4.50 4.16 21.93
C HIS A 21 -4.64 5.67 21.79
N HIS A 22 -5.86 6.15 21.64
CA HIS A 22 -6.24 7.57 21.75
C HIS A 22 -5.34 8.52 21.00
N LEU A 23 -4.91 8.11 19.77
CA LEU A 23 -4.03 8.92 18.93
C LEU A 23 -4.76 10.16 18.45
N ASN A 24 -4.16 11.32 18.70
CA ASN A 24 -4.55 12.62 18.17
C ASN A 24 -3.38 13.23 17.45
N GLY A 25 -3.62 13.83 16.28
CA GLY A 25 -2.56 14.47 15.50
C GLY A 25 -2.99 14.80 14.08
N VAL A 26 -2.13 15.53 13.39
CA VAL A 26 -2.33 15.95 12.01
C VAL A 26 -1.06 15.66 11.22
N VAL A 27 -1.22 15.12 10.02
CA VAL A 27 -0.16 15.03 9.01
C VAL A 27 -0.47 16.04 7.94
N GLU A 28 0.47 16.92 7.65
CA GLU A 28 0.32 17.98 6.66
C GLU A 28 0.70 17.49 5.26
N ALA A 29 0.09 18.11 4.25
CA ALA A 29 0.42 17.83 2.86
C ALA A 29 1.91 18.12 2.57
N GLY A 30 2.58 17.21 1.89
CA GLY A 30 4.01 17.32 1.56
C GLY A 30 4.97 16.99 2.71
N ALA A 31 4.47 16.63 3.90
CA ALA A 31 5.32 16.21 5.00
C ALA A 31 5.95 14.84 4.75
N LEU A 32 7.23 14.69 5.12
CA LEU A 32 7.90 13.41 5.26
C LEU A 32 7.89 13.02 6.75
N LEU A 33 7.11 11.99 7.08
CA LEU A 33 6.92 11.55 8.46
C LEU A 33 7.57 10.16 8.68
N ALA A 34 8.34 10.01 9.75
CA ALA A 34 8.85 8.73 10.20
C ALA A 34 8.13 8.28 11.48
N VAL A 35 7.59 7.06 11.46
CA VAL A 35 7.00 6.41 12.64
C VAL A 35 8.05 5.48 13.24
N ILE A 36 8.59 5.85 14.41
CA ILE A 36 9.65 5.11 15.10
C ILE A 36 9.16 4.52 16.43
N GLY A 37 9.76 3.44 16.86
CA GLY A 37 9.42 2.77 18.12
C GLY A 37 9.84 1.30 18.11
N PRO A 38 9.79 0.61 19.26
CA PRO A 38 10.13 -0.81 19.38
C PRO A 38 9.18 -1.72 18.58
N ASN A 39 9.57 -3.00 18.44
CA ASN A 39 8.68 -3.99 17.86
C ASN A 39 7.44 -4.16 18.75
N GLY A 40 6.28 -4.28 18.14
CA GLY A 40 5.00 -4.34 18.87
C GLY A 40 4.38 -2.98 19.23
N ALA A 41 5.06 -1.85 19.01
CA ALA A 41 4.54 -0.51 19.34
C ALA A 41 3.37 -0.02 18.48
N GLY A 42 2.79 -0.85 17.61
CA GLY A 42 1.64 -0.46 16.80
C GLY A 42 1.96 0.29 15.50
N LYS A 43 3.24 0.43 15.10
CA LYS A 43 3.64 1.16 13.88
C LYS A 43 2.92 0.66 12.62
N SER A 44 2.98 -0.63 12.36
CA SER A 44 2.32 -1.25 11.22
C SER A 44 0.79 -1.21 11.34
N THR A 45 0.26 -1.25 12.56
CA THR A 45 -1.17 -1.12 12.84
C THR A 45 -1.67 0.28 12.47
N LEU A 46 -0.90 1.31 12.83
CA LEU A 46 -1.19 2.69 12.44
C LEU A 46 -1.20 2.87 10.91
N LEU A 47 -0.16 2.39 10.22
CA LEU A 47 -0.07 2.49 8.77
C LEU A 47 -1.21 1.74 8.06
N ARG A 48 -1.62 0.56 8.59
CA ARG A 48 -2.79 -0.17 8.08
C ARG A 48 -4.10 0.57 8.32
N GLY A 49 -4.21 1.29 9.44
CA GLY A 49 -5.35 2.16 9.73
C GLY A 49 -5.45 3.30 8.71
N ILE A 50 -4.36 4.01 8.45
CA ILE A 50 -4.30 5.10 7.45
C ILE A 50 -4.65 4.56 6.06
N ALA A 51 -4.11 3.41 5.68
CA ALA A 51 -4.38 2.77 4.38
C ALA A 51 -5.80 2.20 4.25
N GLY A 52 -6.62 2.23 5.31
CA GLY A 52 -7.98 1.67 5.31
C GLY A 52 -8.04 0.13 5.32
N VAL A 53 -6.91 -0.54 5.49
CA VAL A 53 -6.83 -2.01 5.62
C VAL A 53 -7.35 -2.47 6.98
N LEU A 54 -7.22 -1.62 8.00
CA LEU A 54 -7.70 -1.86 9.35
C LEU A 54 -8.64 -0.72 9.77
N LYS A 55 -9.85 -1.08 10.21
CA LYS A 55 -10.80 -0.09 10.73
C LYS A 55 -10.47 0.27 12.17
N PRO A 56 -10.56 1.55 12.56
CA PRO A 56 -10.43 1.93 13.97
C PRO A 56 -11.44 1.23 14.87
N LEU A 57 -11.00 0.85 16.06
CA LEU A 57 -11.88 0.36 17.14
C LEU A 57 -12.71 1.51 17.72
N SER A 58 -12.11 2.71 17.79
CA SER A 58 -12.77 3.97 18.16
C SER A 58 -12.05 5.15 17.51
N GLY A 59 -12.70 6.32 17.51
CA GLY A 59 -12.18 7.54 16.90
C GLY A 59 -12.30 7.55 15.38
N VAL A 60 -11.70 8.54 14.75
CA VAL A 60 -11.79 8.77 13.30
C VAL A 60 -10.43 9.12 12.71
N ILE A 61 -10.10 8.48 11.59
CA ILE A 61 -9.02 8.90 10.70
C ILE A 61 -9.68 9.65 9.53
N ASP A 62 -9.48 10.96 9.49
CA ASP A 62 -10.01 11.84 8.46
C ASP A 62 -8.91 12.08 7.42
N LEU A 63 -9.20 11.84 6.16
CA LEU A 63 -8.25 11.95 5.06
C LEU A 63 -8.36 13.29 4.31
N ASP A 64 -9.08 14.26 4.88
CA ASP A 64 -9.19 15.65 4.37
C ASP A 64 -9.48 15.74 2.84
N GLY A 65 -10.43 14.95 2.38
CA GLY A 65 -10.87 14.91 0.98
C GLY A 65 -10.19 13.88 0.10
N LEU A 66 -9.20 13.13 0.63
CA LEU A 66 -8.68 11.94 -0.02
C LEU A 66 -9.56 10.73 0.26
N GLU A 67 -9.54 9.77 -0.65
CA GLU A 67 -10.10 8.45 -0.43
C GLU A 67 -8.97 7.44 -0.15
N HIS A 68 -9.27 6.32 0.53
CA HIS A 68 -8.28 5.25 0.72
C HIS A 68 -7.65 4.74 -0.58
N ARG A 69 -8.35 4.89 -1.68
CA ARG A 69 -7.85 4.57 -3.03
C ARG A 69 -6.71 5.47 -3.51
N ASP A 70 -6.56 6.65 -2.93
CA ASP A 70 -5.52 7.61 -3.29
C ASP A 70 -4.24 7.37 -2.48
N ILE A 71 -4.28 6.40 -1.54
CA ILE A 71 -3.17 6.03 -0.67
C ILE A 71 -2.48 4.80 -1.24
N ALA A 72 -1.18 4.92 -1.54
CA ALA A 72 -0.34 3.77 -1.82
C ALA A 72 0.23 3.21 -0.51
N TYR A 73 -0.04 1.94 -0.23
CA TYR A 73 0.48 1.24 0.94
C TYR A 73 1.43 0.12 0.52
N LEU A 74 2.68 0.20 0.96
CA LEU A 74 3.67 -0.86 0.76
C LEU A 74 3.89 -1.58 2.10
N PRO A 75 3.38 -2.81 2.27
CA PRO A 75 3.61 -3.60 3.48
C PRO A 75 5.05 -4.11 3.55
N GLN A 76 5.55 -4.34 4.76
CA GLN A 76 6.88 -4.91 4.99
C GLN A 76 7.02 -6.34 4.42
N SER A 77 5.95 -7.12 4.50
CA SER A 77 5.81 -8.42 3.84
C SER A 77 4.47 -8.46 3.13
N ALA A 78 4.48 -8.77 1.85
CA ALA A 78 3.26 -9.14 1.15
C ALA A 78 3.19 -10.68 1.16
N ASP A 79 2.12 -11.24 1.75
CA ASP A 79 1.80 -12.66 1.63
C ASP A 79 1.27 -12.94 0.21
N ILE A 80 2.19 -12.84 -0.75
CA ILE A 80 1.90 -13.16 -2.13
C ILE A 80 2.12 -14.66 -2.31
N ASP A 81 1.07 -15.35 -2.71
CA ASP A 81 1.20 -16.75 -3.09
C ASP A 81 2.08 -16.89 -4.34
N ARG A 82 3.33 -17.27 -4.12
CA ARG A 82 4.33 -17.44 -5.19
C ARG A 82 4.05 -18.61 -6.11
N THR A 83 3.14 -19.50 -5.71
CA THR A 83 2.75 -20.64 -6.55
C THR A 83 1.72 -20.24 -7.61
N PHE A 84 1.13 -19.06 -7.46
CA PHE A 84 0.15 -18.55 -8.43
C PHE A 84 0.85 -18.27 -9.78
N PRO A 85 0.37 -18.87 -10.89
CA PRO A 85 1.04 -18.81 -12.18
C PRO A 85 0.76 -17.49 -12.91
N ILE A 86 1.23 -16.38 -12.35
CA ILE A 86 1.11 -15.04 -12.93
C ILE A 86 2.49 -14.51 -13.31
N SER A 87 2.58 -13.81 -14.45
CA SER A 87 3.81 -13.12 -14.84
C SER A 87 4.02 -11.85 -14.01
N VAL A 88 5.27 -11.39 -13.93
CA VAL A 88 5.62 -10.10 -13.31
C VAL A 88 4.85 -8.95 -13.98
N PHE A 89 4.73 -8.98 -15.31
CA PHE A 89 3.98 -7.98 -16.07
C PHE A 89 2.50 -7.94 -15.68
N ASP A 90 1.84 -9.10 -15.63
CA ASP A 90 0.43 -9.19 -15.28
C ASP A 90 0.19 -8.81 -13.82
N PHE A 91 1.09 -9.22 -12.92
CA PHE A 91 1.02 -8.86 -11.52
C PHE A 91 1.08 -7.35 -11.31
N VAL A 92 2.05 -6.66 -11.92
CA VAL A 92 2.14 -5.18 -11.88
C VAL A 92 0.93 -4.55 -12.57
N GLY A 93 0.43 -5.18 -13.64
CA GLY A 93 -0.76 -4.75 -14.37
C GLY A 93 -2.03 -4.72 -13.52
N THR A 94 -2.12 -5.54 -12.45
CA THR A 94 -3.28 -5.51 -11.52
C THR A 94 -3.47 -4.13 -10.89
N GLY A 95 -2.40 -3.38 -10.68
CA GLY A 95 -2.45 -2.01 -10.17
C GLY A 95 -3.18 -1.02 -11.08
N LEU A 96 -3.36 -1.37 -12.37
CA LEU A 96 -4.06 -0.54 -13.34
C LEU A 96 -5.54 -0.93 -13.58
N TRP A 97 -6.04 -1.98 -12.91
CA TRP A 97 -7.43 -2.48 -13.16
C TRP A 97 -8.50 -1.42 -13.03
N ARG A 98 -8.32 -0.44 -12.16
CA ARG A 98 -9.28 0.66 -12.01
C ARG A 98 -9.31 1.61 -13.20
N SER A 99 -8.19 1.80 -13.89
CA SER A 99 -8.08 2.68 -15.05
C SER A 99 -8.43 1.98 -16.37
N THR A 100 -8.29 0.66 -16.42
CA THR A 100 -8.54 -0.15 -17.63
C THR A 100 -9.91 -0.81 -17.63
N GLY A 101 -10.60 -0.89 -16.47
CA GLY A 101 -11.85 -1.61 -16.30
C GLY A 101 -11.66 -3.13 -16.29
N PHE A 102 -12.68 -3.85 -15.80
CA PHE A 102 -12.64 -5.31 -15.61
C PHE A 102 -12.54 -6.10 -16.93
N PHE A 103 -13.01 -5.51 -18.03
CA PHE A 103 -12.98 -6.11 -19.39
C PHE A 103 -12.04 -5.39 -20.36
N GLY A 104 -11.34 -4.36 -19.90
CA GLY A 104 -10.38 -3.62 -20.73
C GLY A 104 -9.05 -4.38 -20.83
N GLY A 105 -8.63 -4.72 -22.06
CA GLY A 105 -7.28 -5.24 -22.29
C GLY A 105 -6.21 -4.20 -21.93
N ILE A 106 -5.00 -4.67 -21.65
CA ILE A 106 -3.84 -3.80 -21.40
C ILE A 106 -3.44 -3.14 -22.73
N GLY A 107 -4.00 -1.95 -22.97
CA GLY A 107 -3.67 -1.15 -24.16
C GLY A 107 -2.22 -0.64 -24.14
N LYS A 108 -1.79 -0.05 -25.24
CA LYS A 108 -0.40 0.44 -25.43
C LYS A 108 0.05 1.41 -24.31
N ALA A 109 -0.83 2.30 -23.88
CA ALA A 109 -0.53 3.26 -22.81
C ALA A 109 -0.37 2.57 -21.43
N ALA A 110 -1.23 1.61 -21.08
CA ALA A 110 -1.11 0.82 -19.86
C ALA A 110 0.15 -0.03 -19.85
N ARG A 111 0.49 -0.67 -20.99
CA ARG A 111 1.74 -1.41 -21.15
C ARG A 111 2.96 -0.51 -20.89
N GLY A 112 2.98 0.71 -21.43
CA GLY A 112 4.05 1.68 -21.18
C GLY A 112 4.22 2.01 -19.71
N LYS A 113 3.11 2.21 -18.97
CA LYS A 113 3.13 2.46 -17.52
C LYS A 113 3.70 1.28 -16.73
N ILE A 114 3.31 0.05 -17.08
CA ILE A 114 3.83 -1.17 -16.43
C ILE A 114 5.34 -1.28 -16.64
N LEU A 115 5.82 -1.12 -17.88
CA LEU A 115 7.24 -1.20 -18.20
C LEU A 115 8.05 -0.09 -17.50
N ALA A 116 7.51 1.12 -17.42
CA ALA A 116 8.13 2.22 -16.69
C ALA A 116 8.21 1.93 -15.17
N ALA A 117 7.17 1.35 -14.59
CA ALA A 117 7.19 0.95 -13.17
C ALA A 117 8.24 -0.14 -12.91
N LEU A 118 8.34 -1.15 -13.77
CA LEU A 118 9.35 -2.20 -13.66
C LEU A 118 10.78 -1.63 -13.82
N ALA A 119 10.95 -0.68 -14.73
CA ALA A 119 12.22 0.02 -14.92
C ALA A 119 12.63 0.79 -13.66
N ALA A 120 11.68 1.50 -13.03
CA ALA A 120 11.94 2.30 -11.85
C ALA A 120 12.46 1.47 -10.66
N VAL A 121 12.09 0.18 -10.58
CA VAL A 121 12.54 -0.74 -9.52
C VAL A 121 13.64 -1.70 -9.98
N GLY A 122 14.20 -1.51 -11.19
CA GLY A 122 15.31 -2.32 -11.71
C GLY A 122 14.93 -3.75 -12.07
N LEU A 123 13.69 -3.98 -12.51
CA LEU A 123 13.17 -5.28 -12.96
C LEU A 123 12.98 -5.35 -14.47
N ASN A 124 13.75 -4.59 -15.25
CA ASN A 124 13.74 -4.67 -16.71
C ASN A 124 14.14 -6.08 -17.17
N GLY A 125 13.41 -6.64 -18.13
CA GLY A 125 13.65 -7.98 -18.67
C GLY A 125 13.07 -9.10 -17.82
N PHE A 126 12.32 -8.78 -16.76
CA PHE A 126 11.63 -9.76 -15.93
C PHE A 126 10.14 -9.88 -16.25
N GLU A 127 9.63 -9.11 -17.20
CA GLU A 127 8.21 -8.95 -17.51
C GLU A 127 7.48 -10.29 -17.67
N ASN A 128 8.08 -11.22 -18.41
CA ASN A 128 7.48 -12.50 -18.74
C ASN A 128 7.82 -13.62 -17.74
N ARG A 129 8.57 -13.32 -16.68
CA ARG A 129 8.91 -14.32 -15.67
C ARG A 129 7.74 -14.53 -14.72
N PRO A 130 7.47 -15.77 -14.28
CA PRO A 130 6.55 -16.04 -13.18
C PRO A 130 7.04 -15.35 -11.89
N ILE A 131 6.12 -14.77 -11.10
CA ILE A 131 6.47 -14.10 -9.83
C ILE A 131 7.17 -15.06 -8.86
N GLY A 132 6.87 -16.35 -8.89
CA GLY A 132 7.50 -17.38 -8.06
C GLY A 132 9.01 -17.54 -8.29
N THR A 133 9.52 -17.10 -9.46
CA THR A 133 10.96 -17.17 -9.80
C THR A 133 11.78 -16.00 -9.30
N LEU A 134 11.14 -14.97 -8.75
CA LEU A 134 11.81 -13.80 -8.20
C LEU A 134 12.50 -14.14 -6.88
N SER A 135 13.71 -13.61 -6.67
CA SER A 135 14.37 -13.66 -5.37
C SER A 135 13.60 -12.84 -4.33
N GLY A 136 13.84 -13.08 -3.04
CA GLY A 136 13.22 -12.28 -1.96
C GLY A 136 13.42 -10.78 -2.13
N GLY A 137 14.65 -10.34 -2.45
CA GLY A 137 14.96 -8.94 -2.68
C GLY A 137 14.34 -8.35 -3.96
N GLN A 138 14.12 -9.18 -4.99
CA GLN A 138 13.40 -8.76 -6.19
C GLN A 138 11.90 -8.61 -5.95
N MET A 139 11.33 -9.45 -5.07
CA MET A 139 9.91 -9.37 -4.71
C MET A 139 9.58 -8.17 -3.81
N GLN A 140 10.57 -7.63 -3.11
CA GLN A 140 10.41 -6.43 -2.26
C GLN A 140 10.55 -5.11 -3.02
N ARG A 141 10.94 -5.15 -4.26
CA ARG A 141 11.08 -3.97 -5.15
C ARG A 141 9.77 -3.69 -5.89
#